data_3f21e3e24b49d5ec92fb85b98167a9b8
#
_entry.id   3f21e3e24b49d5ec92fb85b98167a9b8
#
_cell.length_a   1.000
_cell.length_b   1.000
_cell.length_c   1.000
_cell.angle_alpha   90.00
_cell.angle_beta   90.00
_cell.angle_gamma   90.00
#
_symmetry.space_group_name_H-M   'P 1'
#
loop_
_entity.id
_entity.type
_entity.pdbx_description
1 polymer ?
#
loop_
_entity_poly.entity_id
_entity_poly.type
_entity_poly.pdbx_seq_one_letter_code
_entity_poly.pdbx_strand_id
1 'polypeptide(L)'
;MHKILVHSKYLLYLCTAFSCVYPYTGRFCAHMIEYIKGTLTELTPTNAVVEAAGVGYSIAITLPTYSALIGKEANGDAALNGEMVKLFITEVIREDTHELYGFVVRAERQLFELLMTVSGVGAATARMIMSAFSAEELRMLIATGNSKGMAKVKGLGPKTAQRIIVDLKDKALKLDLGGDPTELPMLEVEVDTGVKAEAISALTMLGFAAAASGKAVDKILKAEPSLAVEGVIRKALTML
;
A
#
# COMPACT_ATOMS: atom_id res chain seq x y z
N MET A 1 23.77 -11.38 43.29
CA MET A 1 23.35 -11.75 41.94
C MET A 1 21.83 -11.94 41.91
N HIS A 2 21.01 -10.90 42.02
CA HIS A 2 19.54 -10.99 41.90
C HIS A 2 18.97 -9.60 41.66
N LYS A 3 19.04 -9.08 40.40
CA LYS A 3 18.32 -7.85 40.02
C LYS A 3 18.36 -7.57 38.52
N ILE A 4 18.17 -8.53 37.63
CA ILE A 4 18.06 -8.27 36.18
C ILE A 4 16.86 -9.01 35.52
N LEU A 5 15.90 -9.51 36.29
CA LEU A 5 14.80 -10.32 35.69
C LEU A 5 13.42 -9.65 35.71
N VAL A 6 13.31 -8.36 36.05
CA VAL A 6 11.98 -7.69 36.15
C VAL A 6 11.64 -6.79 34.97
N HIS A 7 12.61 -6.47 34.10
CA HIS A 7 12.36 -5.54 32.96
C HIS A 7 11.85 -6.20 31.68
N SER A 8 11.91 -7.52 31.57
CA SER A 8 11.50 -8.23 30.36
C SER A 8 9.99 -8.40 30.20
N LYS A 9 9.23 -8.43 31.30
CA LYS A 9 7.76 -8.62 31.21
C LYS A 9 6.98 -7.37 30.81
N TYR A 10 7.50 -6.18 31.08
CA TYR A 10 6.83 -4.93 30.67
C TYR A 10 7.03 -4.57 29.18
N LEU A 11 8.12 -5.03 28.57
CA LEU A 11 8.37 -4.81 27.14
C LEU A 11 7.48 -5.69 26.26
N LEU A 12 7.14 -6.90 26.74
CA LEU A 12 6.19 -7.79 26.04
C LEU A 12 4.73 -7.29 26.13
N TYR A 13 4.37 -6.61 27.23
CA TYR A 13 3.02 -6.03 27.39
C TYR A 13 2.79 -4.80 26.52
N LEU A 14 3.83 -4.02 26.21
CA LEU A 14 3.72 -2.89 25.27
C LEU A 14 3.60 -3.37 23.83
N CYS A 15 4.17 -4.51 23.47
CA CYS A 15 4.04 -5.06 22.11
C CYS A 15 2.67 -5.72 21.85
N THR A 16 2.03 -6.27 22.90
CA THR A 16 0.68 -6.87 22.77
C THR A 16 -0.46 -5.86 22.89
N ALA A 17 -0.23 -4.71 23.53
CA ALA A 17 -1.22 -3.63 23.63
C ALA A 17 -1.34 -2.79 22.34
N PHE A 18 -0.37 -2.86 21.41
CA PHE A 18 -0.43 -2.25 20.08
C PHE A 18 -0.99 -3.18 19.00
N SER A 19 -1.57 -4.32 19.38
CA SER A 19 -2.51 -5.04 18.52
C SER A 19 -3.77 -4.21 18.44
N CYS A 20 -3.68 -3.09 17.69
CA CYS A 20 -4.75 -2.15 17.47
C CYS A 20 -5.91 -2.89 16.80
N VAL A 21 -6.84 -3.33 17.62
CA VAL A 21 -8.17 -3.76 17.23
C VAL A 21 -8.88 -2.52 16.69
N TYR A 22 -8.71 -2.23 15.41
CA TYR A 22 -9.61 -1.33 14.69
C TYR A 22 -10.56 -2.18 13.86
N PRO A 23 -11.83 -2.29 14.29
CA PRO A 23 -12.86 -2.84 13.43
C PRO A 23 -13.23 -1.81 12.37
N TYR A 24 -13.11 -2.19 11.11
CA TYR A 24 -13.86 -1.61 9.99
C TYR A 24 -13.54 -0.19 9.53
N THR A 25 -12.30 0.16 9.32
CA THR A 25 -11.95 1.17 8.30
C THR A 25 -10.56 0.85 7.80
N GLY A 26 -10.36 0.88 6.46
CA GLY A 26 -9.16 0.41 5.79
C GLY A 26 -7.89 0.69 6.59
N ARG A 27 -7.17 -0.39 6.93
CA ARG A 27 -5.83 -0.28 7.49
C ARG A 27 -4.99 0.51 6.50
N PHE A 28 -4.86 1.80 6.73
CA PHE A 28 -3.64 2.46 6.31
C PHE A 28 -2.54 1.82 7.16
N CYS A 29 -1.81 0.88 6.60
CA CYS A 29 -0.50 0.57 7.15
C CYS A 29 0.22 1.90 7.19
N ALA A 30 0.53 2.39 8.39
CA ALA A 30 1.38 3.56 8.54
C ALA A 30 2.77 3.14 8.05
N HIS A 31 3.02 3.33 6.74
CA HIS A 31 4.34 3.10 6.18
C HIS A 31 5.24 4.21 6.67
N MET A 32 6.33 3.85 7.30
CA MET A 32 7.36 4.84 7.62
C MET A 32 8.01 5.34 6.33
N ILE A 33 8.20 4.45 5.34
CA ILE A 33 8.73 4.77 4.02
C ILE A 33 7.62 4.61 2.98
N GLU A 34 7.09 5.71 2.45
CA GLU A 34 6.05 5.70 1.42
C GLU A 34 6.61 5.36 0.05
N TYR A 35 7.74 5.96 -0.31
CA TYR A 35 8.47 5.70 -1.55
C TYR A 35 9.95 6.05 -1.39
N ILE A 36 10.78 5.44 -2.22
CA ILE A 36 12.18 5.82 -2.39
C ILE A 36 12.33 6.33 -3.82
N LYS A 37 12.87 7.56 -3.95
CA LYS A 37 13.22 8.16 -5.23
C LYS A 37 14.73 8.40 -5.24
N GLY A 38 15.42 7.82 -6.20
CA GLY A 38 16.87 7.90 -6.28
C GLY A 38 17.40 7.27 -7.56
N THR A 39 18.71 7.14 -7.61
CA THR A 39 19.43 6.56 -8.73
C THR A 39 19.45 5.04 -8.62
N LEU A 40 19.06 4.34 -9.68
CA LEU A 40 19.16 2.89 -9.75
C LEU A 40 20.63 2.50 -9.94
N THR A 41 21.23 1.81 -8.97
CA THR A 41 22.64 1.40 -9.00
C THR A 41 22.84 -0.07 -9.38
N GLU A 42 21.91 -0.92 -8.93
CA GLU A 42 21.92 -2.35 -9.25
C GLU A 42 20.50 -2.83 -9.54
N LEU A 43 20.36 -3.72 -10.52
CA LEU A 43 19.10 -4.33 -10.89
C LEU A 43 19.26 -5.81 -11.19
N THR A 44 18.50 -6.63 -10.48
CA THR A 44 18.38 -8.06 -10.72
C THR A 44 16.88 -8.42 -10.82
N PRO A 45 16.50 -9.57 -11.37
CA PRO A 45 15.10 -9.96 -11.49
C PRO A 45 14.31 -10.00 -10.18
N THR A 46 15.01 -10.02 -9.04
CA THR A 46 14.41 -10.16 -7.71
C THR A 46 14.72 -9.01 -6.77
N ASN A 47 15.69 -8.17 -7.12
CA ASN A 47 16.17 -7.09 -6.24
C ASN A 47 16.65 -5.89 -7.05
N ALA A 48 16.42 -4.70 -6.52
CA ALA A 48 16.93 -3.43 -7.03
C ALA A 48 17.64 -2.69 -5.90
N VAL A 49 18.77 -2.05 -6.21
CA VAL A 49 19.43 -1.13 -5.27
C VAL A 49 19.22 0.28 -5.78
N VAL A 50 18.57 1.10 -4.96
CA VAL A 50 18.30 2.52 -5.26
C VAL A 50 19.09 3.39 -4.29
N GLU A 51 19.97 4.23 -4.83
CA GLU A 51 20.72 5.20 -4.05
C GLU A 51 19.96 6.51 -3.92
N ALA A 52 19.65 6.89 -2.70
CA ALA A 52 19.02 8.18 -2.37
C ALA A 52 19.84 8.90 -1.29
N ALA A 53 20.27 10.11 -1.59
CA ALA A 53 21.09 10.96 -0.70
C ALA A 53 22.33 10.24 -0.12
N GLY A 54 23.02 9.42 -0.92
CA GLY A 54 24.23 8.69 -0.52
C GLY A 54 23.96 7.43 0.30
N VAL A 55 22.69 6.99 0.40
CA VAL A 55 22.31 5.73 1.04
C VAL A 55 21.75 4.79 -0.01
N GLY A 56 22.33 3.58 -0.12
CA GLY A 56 21.85 2.50 -1.00
C GLY A 56 20.79 1.66 -0.30
N TYR A 57 19.58 1.65 -0.83
CA TYR A 57 18.46 0.84 -0.35
C TYR A 57 18.33 -0.43 -1.17
N SER A 58 18.49 -1.59 -0.54
CA SER A 58 18.24 -2.90 -1.16
C SER A 58 16.74 -3.21 -1.10
N ILE A 59 16.10 -3.31 -2.26
CA ILE A 59 14.64 -3.40 -2.39
C ILE A 59 14.29 -4.67 -3.14
N ALA A 60 13.52 -5.56 -2.52
CA ALA A 60 12.97 -6.74 -3.16
C ALA A 60 11.86 -6.32 -4.14
N ILE A 61 11.93 -6.78 -5.39
CA ILE A 61 10.99 -6.40 -6.45
C ILE A 61 10.29 -7.63 -7.05
N THR A 62 9.19 -7.39 -7.76
CA THR A 62 8.46 -8.39 -8.55
C THR A 62 8.97 -8.41 -10.00
N LEU A 63 8.68 -9.48 -10.75
CA LEU A 63 9.04 -9.55 -12.17
C LEU A 63 8.38 -8.44 -13.02
N PRO A 64 7.10 -8.07 -12.83
CA PRO A 64 6.52 -6.91 -13.50
C PRO A 64 7.28 -5.60 -13.21
N THR A 65 7.64 -5.35 -11.95
CA THR A 65 8.48 -4.20 -11.56
C THR A 65 9.84 -4.22 -12.25
N TYR A 66 10.50 -5.38 -12.28
CA TYR A 66 11.77 -5.56 -12.99
C TYR A 66 11.64 -5.24 -14.48
N SER A 67 10.61 -5.78 -15.15
CA SER A 67 10.35 -5.52 -16.57
C SER A 67 10.06 -4.05 -16.85
N ALA A 68 9.34 -3.39 -15.95
CA ALA A 68 9.04 -1.95 -16.07
C ALA A 68 10.28 -1.07 -15.89
N LEU A 69 11.23 -1.50 -15.07
CA LEU A 69 12.51 -0.79 -14.87
C LEU A 69 13.44 -0.97 -16.08
N ILE A 70 13.54 -2.19 -16.65
CA ILE A 70 14.31 -2.43 -17.88
C ILE A 70 13.69 -1.75 -19.09
N GLY A 71 12.36 -1.76 -19.22
CA GLY A 71 11.66 -1.21 -20.39
C GLY A 71 11.86 0.30 -20.58
N LYS A 72 12.33 1.02 -19.58
CA LYS A 72 12.76 2.42 -19.69
C LYS A 72 14.13 2.57 -20.36
N GLU A 73 14.91 1.48 -20.42
CA GLU A 73 16.26 1.45 -21.00
C GLU A 73 16.31 0.89 -22.44
N ALA A 74 15.22 0.94 -23.21
CA ALA A 74 15.04 0.29 -24.52
C ALA A 74 16.01 0.74 -25.63
N ASN A 75 17.23 1.17 -25.34
CA ASN A 75 18.33 1.43 -26.28
C ASN A 75 19.57 0.57 -26.05
N GLY A 76 19.40 -0.69 -25.61
CA GLY A 76 20.31 -1.77 -26.02
C GLY A 76 21.69 -1.87 -25.37
N ASP A 77 22.07 -1.03 -24.45
CA ASP A 77 23.30 -1.20 -23.67
C ASP A 77 22.93 -1.24 -22.17
N ALA A 78 23.20 -2.39 -21.56
CA ALA A 78 22.98 -2.71 -20.17
C ALA A 78 23.96 -1.93 -19.24
N ALA A 79 23.90 -0.64 -19.28
CA ALA A 79 24.53 0.22 -18.30
C ALA A 79 23.45 0.83 -17.43
N LEU A 80 23.29 0.29 -16.23
CA LEU A 80 22.52 0.83 -15.11
C LEU A 80 23.06 2.21 -14.69
N ASN A 81 23.17 3.14 -15.64
CA ASN A 81 23.87 4.39 -15.45
C ASN A 81 22.94 5.47 -14.99
N GLY A 82 22.60 5.43 -13.69
CA GLY A 82 22.14 6.62 -13.02
C GLY A 82 20.71 7.06 -13.35
N GLU A 83 19.85 6.17 -13.86
CA GLU A 83 18.45 6.52 -14.10
C GLU A 83 17.71 6.77 -12.78
N MET A 84 17.00 7.90 -12.73
CA MET A 84 16.21 8.30 -11.59
C MET A 84 14.92 7.48 -11.56
N VAL A 85 14.77 6.62 -10.56
CA VAL A 85 13.57 5.78 -10.37
C VAL A 85 12.83 6.18 -9.11
N LYS A 86 11.52 5.92 -9.10
CA LYS A 86 10.66 6.03 -7.92
C LYS A 86 9.97 4.70 -7.70
N LEU A 87 10.16 4.11 -6.53
CA LEU A 87 9.50 2.88 -6.11
C LEU A 87 8.66 3.14 -4.88
N PHE A 88 7.40 2.72 -4.91
CA PHE A 88 6.53 2.69 -3.74
C PHE A 88 6.92 1.52 -2.85
N ILE A 89 7.08 1.77 -1.55
CA ILE A 89 7.70 0.84 -0.63
C ILE A 89 6.66 0.26 0.34
N THR A 90 6.80 -1.03 0.61
CA THR A 90 6.19 -1.70 1.77
C THR A 90 7.30 -2.28 2.62
N GLU A 91 7.35 -1.88 3.88
CA GLU A 91 8.30 -2.41 4.85
C GLU A 91 7.72 -3.66 5.52
N VAL A 92 8.53 -4.71 5.59
CA VAL A 92 8.20 -5.92 6.34
C VAL A 92 9.26 -6.11 7.42
N ILE A 93 8.87 -5.77 8.64
CA ILE A 93 9.75 -5.83 9.81
C ILE A 93 9.36 -7.06 10.64
N ARG A 94 10.33 -7.91 10.95
CA ARG A 94 10.23 -9.06 11.84
C ARG A 94 11.31 -8.97 12.90
N GLU A 95 11.34 -9.90 13.83
CA GLU A 95 12.34 -9.93 14.91
C GLU A 95 13.77 -10.04 14.37
N ASP A 96 13.95 -10.74 13.26
CA ASP A 96 15.25 -11.09 12.65
C ASP A 96 15.49 -10.45 11.29
N THR A 97 14.48 -9.83 10.67
CA THR A 97 14.58 -9.31 9.29
C THR A 97 13.87 -7.96 9.14
N HIS A 98 14.48 -7.11 8.34
CA HIS A 98 13.87 -5.87 7.85
C HIS A 98 14.02 -5.83 6.33
N GLU A 99 12.94 -6.08 5.61
CA GLU A 99 12.90 -6.17 4.15
C GLU A 99 12.05 -5.04 3.57
N LEU A 100 12.55 -4.44 2.49
CA LEU A 100 11.83 -3.45 1.69
C LEU A 100 11.31 -4.13 0.43
N TYR A 101 10.03 -3.99 0.16
CA TYR A 101 9.39 -4.44 -1.08
C TYR A 101 9.00 -3.22 -1.91
N GLY A 102 9.40 -3.20 -3.18
CA GLY A 102 9.22 -2.04 -4.06
C GLY A 102 8.38 -2.33 -5.30
N PHE A 103 7.56 -1.34 -5.67
CA PHE A 103 6.63 -1.41 -6.79
C PHE A 103 6.68 -0.10 -7.59
N VAL A 104 6.56 -0.19 -8.92
CA VAL A 104 6.52 1.01 -9.77
C VAL A 104 5.19 1.74 -9.62
N VAL A 105 4.10 0.99 -9.42
CA VAL A 105 2.74 1.53 -9.32
C VAL A 105 2.21 1.37 -7.90
N ARG A 106 1.56 2.42 -7.37
CA ARG A 106 0.94 2.40 -6.03
C ARG A 106 -0.12 1.30 -5.90
N ALA A 107 -0.87 1.03 -6.95
CA ALA A 107 -1.90 0.00 -6.97
C ALA A 107 -1.32 -1.42 -6.81
N GLU A 108 -0.13 -1.69 -7.36
CA GLU A 108 0.59 -2.95 -7.15
C GLU A 108 0.99 -3.12 -5.68
N ARG A 109 1.49 -2.05 -5.03
CA ARG A 109 1.79 -2.05 -3.60
C ARG A 109 0.54 -2.38 -2.77
N GLN A 110 -0.57 -1.72 -3.06
CA GLN A 110 -1.84 -1.97 -2.35
C GLN A 110 -2.31 -3.42 -2.51
N LEU A 111 -2.16 -3.98 -3.71
CA LEU A 111 -2.50 -5.38 -3.97
C LEU A 111 -1.59 -6.35 -3.20
N PHE A 112 -0.29 -6.06 -3.12
CA PHE A 112 0.66 -6.80 -2.30
C PHE A 112 0.27 -6.78 -0.81
N GLU A 113 -0.08 -5.63 -0.29
CA GLU A 113 -0.53 -5.47 1.09
C GLU A 113 -1.83 -6.22 1.36
N LEU A 114 -2.78 -6.18 0.43
CA LEU A 114 -4.02 -6.97 0.53
C LEU A 114 -3.73 -8.46 0.56
N LEU A 115 -2.82 -8.97 -0.26
CA LEU A 115 -2.41 -10.37 -0.22
C LEU A 115 -1.83 -10.75 1.14
N MET A 116 -1.00 -9.88 1.74
CA MET A 116 -0.44 -10.13 3.08
C MET A 116 -1.47 -10.11 4.21
N THR A 117 -2.67 -9.54 4.00
CA THR A 117 -3.75 -9.63 5.00
C THR A 117 -4.36 -11.03 5.12
N VAL A 118 -4.13 -11.88 4.12
CA VAL A 118 -4.68 -13.24 4.08
C VAL A 118 -3.86 -14.18 4.95
N SER A 119 -4.52 -14.87 5.87
CA SER A 119 -3.84 -15.83 6.75
C SER A 119 -3.15 -16.93 5.95
N GLY A 120 -1.86 -17.12 6.17
CA GLY A 120 -1.02 -18.08 5.47
C GLY A 120 -0.34 -17.51 4.21
N VAL A 121 -0.49 -16.22 3.92
CA VAL A 121 0.23 -15.50 2.85
C VAL A 121 1.20 -14.53 3.49
N GLY A 122 2.49 -14.85 3.41
CA GLY A 122 3.57 -13.93 3.81
C GLY A 122 4.09 -13.13 2.62
N ALA A 123 5.00 -12.17 2.89
CA ALA A 123 5.58 -11.30 1.89
C ALA A 123 6.25 -12.05 0.72
N ALA A 124 7.01 -13.12 1.03
CA ALA A 124 7.62 -13.95 -0.02
C ALA A 124 6.58 -14.63 -0.92
N THR A 125 5.46 -15.12 -0.34
CA THR A 125 4.37 -15.73 -1.11
C THR A 125 3.63 -14.69 -1.92
N ALA A 126 3.32 -13.52 -1.34
CA ALA A 126 2.69 -12.41 -2.04
C ALA A 126 3.54 -11.94 -3.24
N ARG A 127 4.86 -11.79 -3.06
CA ARG A 127 5.81 -11.48 -4.13
C ARG A 127 5.81 -12.52 -5.25
N MET A 128 5.78 -13.82 -4.90
CA MET A 128 5.69 -14.88 -5.91
C MET A 128 4.40 -14.82 -6.72
N ILE A 129 3.27 -14.59 -6.07
CA ILE A 129 1.97 -14.43 -6.73
C ILE A 129 2.02 -13.26 -7.72
N MET A 130 2.50 -12.10 -7.28
CA MET A 130 2.61 -10.89 -8.10
C MET A 130 3.71 -10.96 -9.16
N SER A 131 4.65 -11.88 -9.04
CA SER A 131 5.62 -12.17 -10.10
C SER A 131 5.08 -13.14 -11.15
N ALA A 132 4.08 -13.96 -10.79
CA ALA A 132 3.45 -14.91 -11.70
C ALA A 132 2.29 -14.31 -12.51
N PHE A 133 1.66 -13.27 -12.00
CA PHE A 133 0.50 -12.60 -12.62
C PHE A 133 0.70 -11.09 -12.60
N SER A 134 0.21 -10.41 -13.64
CA SER A 134 0.04 -8.96 -13.60
C SER A 134 -1.03 -8.56 -12.58
N ALA A 135 -1.04 -7.31 -12.14
CA ALA A 135 -2.04 -6.81 -11.20
C ALA A 135 -3.47 -6.99 -11.72
N GLU A 136 -3.69 -6.79 -13.02
CA GLU A 136 -4.98 -6.97 -13.67
C GLU A 136 -5.40 -8.44 -13.74
N GLU A 137 -4.49 -9.34 -14.16
CA GLU A 137 -4.75 -10.77 -14.19
C GLU A 137 -5.09 -11.31 -12.80
N LEU A 138 -4.34 -10.89 -11.78
CA LEU A 138 -4.58 -11.30 -10.41
C LEU A 138 -5.94 -10.82 -9.92
N ARG A 139 -6.32 -9.58 -10.21
CA ARG A 139 -7.65 -9.05 -9.91
C ARG A 139 -8.75 -9.83 -10.60
N MET A 140 -8.56 -10.17 -11.88
CA MET A 140 -9.52 -11.01 -12.65
C MET A 140 -9.66 -12.41 -12.04
N LEU A 141 -8.56 -13.06 -11.65
CA LEU A 141 -8.58 -14.37 -10.99
C LEU A 141 -9.35 -14.34 -9.67
N ILE A 142 -9.17 -13.27 -8.89
CA ILE A 142 -9.89 -13.07 -7.63
C ILE A 142 -11.38 -12.81 -7.90
N ALA A 143 -11.71 -11.90 -8.82
CA ALA A 143 -13.09 -11.53 -9.16
C ALA A 143 -13.89 -12.72 -9.70
N THR A 144 -13.29 -13.53 -10.59
CA THR A 144 -13.91 -14.72 -11.19
C THR A 144 -13.93 -15.95 -10.28
N GLY A 145 -13.22 -15.89 -9.13
CA GLY A 145 -13.17 -17.02 -8.21
C GLY A 145 -12.29 -18.18 -8.70
N ASN A 146 -11.35 -17.94 -9.60
CA ASN A 146 -10.54 -18.98 -10.24
C ASN A 146 -9.37 -19.44 -9.34
N SER A 147 -9.68 -20.21 -8.29
CA SER A 147 -8.69 -20.78 -7.38
C SER A 147 -7.73 -21.76 -8.06
N LYS A 148 -8.20 -22.50 -9.08
CA LYS A 148 -7.36 -23.43 -9.83
C LYS A 148 -6.29 -22.72 -10.65
N GLY A 149 -6.62 -21.57 -11.24
CA GLY A 149 -5.67 -20.71 -11.94
C GLY A 149 -4.58 -20.19 -10.98
N MET A 150 -4.99 -19.70 -9.82
CA MET A 150 -4.09 -19.17 -8.79
C MET A 150 -3.20 -20.26 -8.17
N ALA A 151 -3.70 -21.46 -7.96
CA ALA A 151 -2.93 -22.59 -7.40
C ALA A 151 -1.80 -23.10 -8.32
N LYS A 152 -1.68 -22.61 -9.56
CA LYS A 152 -0.54 -22.91 -10.45
C LYS A 152 0.77 -22.26 -9.99
N VAL A 153 0.69 -21.25 -9.13
CA VAL A 153 1.88 -20.61 -8.57
C VAL A 153 2.61 -21.60 -7.66
N LYS A 154 3.89 -21.80 -7.90
CA LYS A 154 4.72 -22.70 -7.11
C LYS A 154 4.73 -22.26 -5.65
N GLY A 155 4.47 -23.17 -4.74
CA GLY A 155 4.40 -22.89 -3.30
C GLY A 155 3.04 -22.38 -2.80
N LEU A 156 2.06 -22.15 -3.69
CA LEU A 156 0.70 -21.79 -3.29
C LEU A 156 -0.20 -23.02 -3.31
N GLY A 157 -0.57 -23.50 -2.12
CA GLY A 157 -1.49 -24.65 -2.00
C GLY A 157 -2.92 -24.28 -2.40
N PRO A 158 -3.73 -25.28 -2.82
CA PRO A 158 -5.12 -25.05 -3.26
C PRO A 158 -5.99 -24.43 -2.15
N LYS A 159 -5.75 -24.80 -0.89
CA LYS A 159 -6.48 -24.23 0.26
C LYS A 159 -6.16 -22.73 0.45
N THR A 160 -4.88 -22.36 0.30
CA THR A 160 -4.45 -20.94 0.40
C THR A 160 -4.97 -20.13 -0.78
N ALA A 161 -4.93 -20.68 -2.00
CA ALA A 161 -5.50 -20.04 -3.18
C ALA A 161 -7.01 -19.77 -3.01
N GLN A 162 -7.76 -20.73 -2.49
CA GLN A 162 -9.18 -20.57 -2.21
C GLN A 162 -9.45 -19.52 -1.14
N ARG A 163 -8.64 -19.48 -0.08
CA ARG A 163 -8.74 -18.47 0.98
C ARG A 163 -8.48 -17.06 0.44
N ILE A 164 -7.43 -16.88 -0.37
CA ILE A 164 -7.13 -15.59 -1.02
C ILE A 164 -8.36 -15.07 -1.77
N ILE A 165 -9.01 -15.94 -2.56
CA ILE A 165 -10.19 -15.55 -3.32
C ILE A 165 -11.33 -15.14 -2.40
N VAL A 166 -11.64 -15.93 -1.39
CA VAL A 166 -12.76 -15.65 -0.47
C VAL A 166 -12.51 -14.33 0.29
N ASP A 167 -11.30 -14.15 0.83
CA ASP A 167 -10.97 -13.00 1.68
C ASP A 167 -10.82 -11.69 0.88
N LEU A 168 -10.43 -11.78 -0.41
CA LEU A 168 -10.10 -10.60 -1.22
C LEU A 168 -11.14 -10.26 -2.30
N LYS A 169 -12.14 -11.11 -2.57
CA LYS A 169 -13.12 -10.90 -3.64
C LYS A 169 -13.75 -9.51 -3.60
N ASP A 170 -14.26 -9.10 -2.45
CA ASP A 170 -14.93 -7.80 -2.29
C ASP A 170 -13.97 -6.62 -2.20
N LYS A 171 -12.73 -6.87 -1.77
CA LYS A 171 -11.69 -5.84 -1.61
C LYS A 171 -10.97 -5.55 -2.93
N ALA A 172 -10.66 -6.59 -3.71
CA ALA A 172 -9.98 -6.46 -4.98
C ALA A 172 -10.81 -5.71 -6.04
N LEU A 173 -12.14 -5.81 -5.97
CA LEU A 173 -13.05 -5.07 -6.84
C LEU A 173 -13.07 -3.56 -6.56
N LYS A 174 -12.69 -3.15 -5.34
CA LYS A 174 -12.65 -1.74 -4.91
C LYS A 174 -11.27 -1.09 -5.14
N LEU A 175 -10.27 -1.88 -5.51
CA LEU A 175 -8.96 -1.35 -5.88
C LEU A 175 -9.05 -0.67 -7.23
N ASP A 176 -8.83 0.62 -7.21
CA ASP A 176 -8.64 1.40 -8.43
C ASP A 176 -7.20 1.15 -8.92
N LEU A 177 -7.07 0.34 -9.98
CA LEU A 177 -5.79 0.11 -10.66
C LEU A 177 -5.47 1.23 -11.65
N GLY A 178 -6.29 2.30 -11.66
CA GLY A 178 -6.06 3.51 -12.43
C GLY A 178 -4.71 4.12 -12.09
N GLY A 179 -3.95 4.46 -13.12
CA GLY A 179 -2.61 5.02 -13.02
C GLY A 179 -2.55 6.26 -12.14
N ASP A 180 -1.33 6.56 -11.71
CA ASP A 180 -0.96 7.73 -10.89
C ASP A 180 -1.69 8.99 -11.41
N PRO A 181 -2.41 9.74 -10.55
CA PRO A 181 -3.12 10.96 -10.97
C PRO A 181 -2.22 12.04 -11.55
N THR A 182 -0.90 11.83 -11.59
CA THR A 182 0.08 12.77 -12.17
C THR A 182 0.23 12.68 -13.69
N GLU A 183 -0.40 11.71 -14.40
CA GLU A 183 -0.27 11.56 -15.86
C GLU A 183 -1.61 11.63 -16.64
N LEU A 184 -2.69 12.11 -16.03
CA LEU A 184 -3.90 12.35 -16.80
C LEU A 184 -3.94 13.80 -17.29
N PRO A 185 -4.23 14.04 -18.60
CA PRO A 185 -4.51 15.39 -19.05
C PRO A 185 -5.73 15.91 -18.30
N MET A 186 -5.66 17.16 -17.86
CA MET A 186 -6.72 17.90 -17.20
C MET A 186 -8.03 17.75 -18.01
N LEU A 187 -8.89 16.81 -17.59
CA LEU A 187 -10.30 16.89 -17.83
C LEU A 187 -10.90 17.49 -16.57
N GLU A 188 -11.45 18.67 -16.72
CA GLU A 188 -12.22 19.36 -15.71
C GLU A 188 -13.31 18.43 -15.19
N VAL A 189 -13.09 17.82 -14.00
CA VAL A 189 -14.11 17.10 -13.26
C VAL A 189 -14.59 18.03 -12.17
N GLU A 190 -15.87 18.29 -12.17
CA GLU A 190 -16.62 19.14 -11.26
C GLU A 190 -16.18 18.99 -9.79
N VAL A 191 -15.80 20.13 -9.20
CA VAL A 191 -15.06 20.29 -7.94
C VAL A 191 -15.90 19.95 -6.68
N ASP A 192 -17.14 19.45 -6.80
CA ASP A 192 -18.07 19.41 -5.67
C ASP A 192 -18.01 18.12 -4.81
N THR A 193 -17.46 17.03 -5.32
CA THR A 193 -17.34 15.77 -4.52
C THR A 193 -15.99 15.60 -3.81
N GLY A 194 -14.94 16.31 -4.24
CA GLY A 194 -13.59 16.22 -3.70
C GLY A 194 -13.47 16.81 -2.30
N VAL A 195 -13.95 18.03 -2.09
CA VAL A 195 -13.83 18.78 -0.82
C VAL A 195 -14.48 18.04 0.35
N LYS A 196 -15.66 17.46 0.13
CA LYS A 196 -16.39 16.70 1.15
C LYS A 196 -15.63 15.42 1.55
N ALA A 197 -15.19 14.63 0.58
CA ALA A 197 -14.50 13.38 0.84
C ALA A 197 -13.15 13.61 1.53
N GLU A 198 -12.41 14.62 1.10
CA GLU A 198 -11.13 15.00 1.67
C GLU A 198 -11.26 15.51 3.10
N ALA A 199 -12.24 16.37 3.38
CA ALA A 199 -12.51 16.87 4.73
C ALA A 199 -12.91 15.74 5.69
N ILE A 200 -13.78 14.80 5.28
CA ILE A 200 -14.16 13.65 6.09
C ILE A 200 -12.96 12.73 6.35
N SER A 201 -12.12 12.49 5.34
CA SER A 201 -10.90 11.70 5.49
C SER A 201 -9.95 12.31 6.51
N ALA A 202 -9.69 13.63 6.41
CA ALA A 202 -8.83 14.35 7.34
C ALA A 202 -9.36 14.30 8.78
N LEU A 203 -10.65 14.51 8.99
CA LEU A 203 -11.28 14.42 10.33
C LEU A 203 -11.20 13.00 10.91
N THR A 204 -11.32 11.98 10.06
CA THR A 204 -11.21 10.59 10.48
C THR A 204 -9.76 10.25 10.89
N MET A 205 -8.78 10.79 10.18
CA MET A 205 -7.37 10.68 10.56
C MET A 205 -7.04 11.38 11.88
N LEU A 206 -7.76 12.45 12.22
CA LEU A 206 -7.67 13.14 13.51
C LEU A 206 -8.40 12.42 14.66
N GLY A 207 -9.02 11.26 14.38
CA GLY A 207 -9.64 10.40 15.38
C GLY A 207 -11.14 10.57 15.57
N PHE A 208 -11.81 11.38 14.75
CA PHE A 208 -13.26 11.55 14.82
C PHE A 208 -14.00 10.44 14.06
N ALA A 209 -15.19 10.06 14.55
CA ALA A 209 -15.99 9.05 13.88
C ALA A 209 -16.48 9.54 12.50
N ALA A 210 -16.34 8.71 11.44
CA ALA A 210 -16.70 9.07 10.08
C ALA A 210 -18.16 9.54 9.93
N ALA A 211 -19.09 8.95 10.69
CA ALA A 211 -20.50 9.33 10.68
C ALA A 211 -20.76 10.73 11.29
N ALA A 212 -20.01 11.11 12.34
CA ALA A 212 -20.08 12.42 12.94
C ALA A 212 -19.44 13.48 12.03
N SER A 213 -18.25 13.16 11.51
CA SER A 213 -17.51 14.00 10.55
C SER A 213 -18.36 14.28 9.30
N GLY A 214 -19.00 13.27 8.73
CA GLY A 214 -19.87 13.42 7.56
C GLY A 214 -21.05 14.39 7.81
N LYS A 215 -21.72 14.28 8.96
CA LYS A 215 -22.82 15.18 9.32
C LYS A 215 -22.35 16.63 9.53
N ALA A 216 -21.20 16.82 10.16
CA ALA A 216 -20.62 18.14 10.39
C ALA A 216 -20.21 18.80 9.06
N VAL A 217 -19.52 18.06 8.20
CA VAL A 217 -19.09 18.54 6.87
C VAL A 217 -20.29 18.87 5.99
N ASP A 218 -21.34 18.03 5.95
CA ASP A 218 -22.56 18.27 5.19
C ASP A 218 -23.27 19.57 5.64
N LYS A 219 -23.30 19.83 6.95
CA LYS A 219 -23.92 21.04 7.48
C LYS A 219 -23.14 22.29 7.10
N ILE A 220 -21.80 22.21 7.10
CA ILE A 220 -20.91 23.32 6.74
C ILE A 220 -21.01 23.62 5.24
N LEU A 221 -20.93 22.60 4.37
CA LEU A 221 -21.00 22.78 2.93
C LEU A 221 -22.38 23.23 2.44
N LYS A 222 -23.47 22.91 3.17
CA LYS A 222 -24.80 23.48 2.90
C LYS A 222 -24.89 24.96 3.21
N ALA A 223 -24.18 25.44 4.25
CA ALA A 223 -24.15 26.84 4.61
C ALA A 223 -23.18 27.65 3.74
N GLU A 224 -22.06 27.07 3.37
CA GLU A 224 -20.97 27.71 2.62
C GLU A 224 -20.40 26.75 1.57
N PRO A 225 -21.01 26.63 0.38
CA PRO A 225 -20.62 25.66 -0.64
C PRO A 225 -19.22 25.89 -1.25
N SER A 226 -18.73 27.13 -1.24
CA SER A 226 -17.45 27.53 -1.82
C SER A 226 -16.27 27.49 -0.85
N LEU A 227 -16.44 26.89 0.33
CA LEU A 227 -15.40 26.85 1.36
C LEU A 227 -14.32 25.84 0.99
N ALA A 228 -13.04 26.25 1.04
CA ALA A 228 -11.91 25.36 0.84
C ALA A 228 -11.82 24.27 1.94
N VAL A 229 -11.22 23.12 1.63
CA VAL A 229 -11.09 21.95 2.53
C VAL A 229 -10.62 22.33 3.94
N GLU A 230 -9.57 23.18 4.03
CA GLU A 230 -9.03 23.64 5.31
C GLU A 230 -10.06 24.40 6.15
N GLY A 231 -10.87 25.25 5.50
CA GLY A 231 -11.95 26.00 6.16
C GLY A 231 -13.05 25.08 6.69
N VAL A 232 -13.40 24.06 5.91
CA VAL A 232 -14.37 23.03 6.30
C VAL A 232 -13.87 22.25 7.52
N ILE A 233 -12.61 21.78 7.49
CA ILE A 233 -11.99 21.05 8.60
C ILE A 233 -11.96 21.91 9.86
N ARG A 234 -11.48 23.14 9.76
CA ARG A 234 -11.40 24.07 10.92
C ARG A 234 -12.77 24.30 11.57
N LYS A 235 -13.83 24.51 10.77
CA LYS A 235 -15.18 24.67 11.28
C LYS A 235 -15.74 23.36 11.86
N ALA A 236 -15.47 22.23 11.22
CA ALA A 236 -15.92 20.94 11.72
C ALA A 236 -15.31 20.58 13.08
N LEU A 237 -14.04 20.93 13.31
CA LEU A 237 -13.35 20.74 14.59
C LEU A 237 -13.96 21.56 15.74
N THR A 238 -14.67 22.64 15.45
CA THR A 238 -15.40 23.43 16.48
C THR A 238 -16.79 22.87 16.74
N MET A 239 -17.28 21.94 15.92
CA MET A 239 -18.63 21.36 16.01
C MET A 239 -18.63 19.90 16.49
N LEU A 240 -17.46 19.23 16.46
CA LEU A 240 -17.26 17.83 16.86
C LEU A 240 -16.72 17.72 18.29
#